data_f30f0126dc87cbaf250e8aa0f00d8e70
#
_entry.id   f30f0126dc87cbaf250e8aa0f00d8e70
#
_cell.length_a   1.000
_cell.length_b   1.000
_cell.length_c   1.000
_cell.angle_alpha   90.00
_cell.angle_beta   90.00
_cell.angle_gamma   90.00
#
_symmetry.space_group_name_H-M   'P 1'
#
loop_
_entity.id
_entity.type
_entity.pdbx_description
1 polymer ?
#
loop_
_entity_poly.entity_id
_entity_poly.type
_entity_poly.pdbx_seq_one_letter_code
_entity_poly.pdbx_strand_id
1 'polypeptide(L)'
;MKLSTIVRATVIGASASLALAACAAGPGATQSGASERGGSNVTIGLTYIPNVQFAPVYVADSQGLYNDAGVTATVRHHGSDEGLFTALLAGQEDVVIASGDEAAVAASQGLDLVSIGQYYATYPGTVIVPASSSITSLADLAGKNIGIPGEYGSSYYATLAAIKAGGLQTSDVTISSIGYTQQAALAAGQVDAVVGFTNNDAVQMRLAGIDIREIPLDGASTPLVAASIITTRQWAQAHPDAARAVVSATTDAMNAIAADPQIAIDATAKWDTTLSDEATLAAANAVLAATVPLWLGDDAHADGVQDLATWSSMVSFLNSIGVLEGDVDPSAIVSNEYASTADTASSES
;
A
#
# COMPACT_ATOMS: atom_id res chain seq x y z
N MET A 1 19.96 -3.56 58.66
CA MET A 1 20.81 -2.74 59.55
C MET A 1 21.27 -1.49 58.85
N LYS A 2 20.88 -0.30 59.41
CA LYS A 2 21.36 1.10 59.20
C LYS A 2 21.05 1.73 57.82
N LEU A 3 20.10 2.63 57.77
CA LEU A 3 20.01 4.09 58.11
C LEU A 3 20.74 4.97 57.07
N SER A 4 19.93 5.66 56.30
CA SER A 4 19.55 7.10 56.36
C SER A 4 20.66 8.09 56.02
N THR A 5 20.42 8.96 55.06
CA THR A 5 20.55 10.42 55.36
C THR A 5 19.73 11.25 54.32
N ILE A 6 18.79 12.02 54.86
CA ILE A 6 18.03 13.12 54.26
C ILE A 6 18.90 14.36 54.29
N VAL A 7 18.97 15.10 53.17
CA VAL A 7 19.38 16.52 53.23
C VAL A 7 18.31 17.38 52.56
N ARG A 8 17.66 18.19 53.41
CA ARG A 8 16.81 19.36 53.05
C ARG A 8 17.69 20.63 53.01
N ALA A 9 17.51 21.48 52.05
CA ALA A 9 17.77 22.92 52.13
C ALA A 9 16.94 23.60 51.04
N THR A 10 15.91 24.25 51.32
CA THR A 10 15.60 25.60 51.79
C THR A 10 15.70 26.67 50.68
N VAL A 11 14.53 27.19 50.35
CA VAL A 11 14.01 28.36 49.70
C VAL A 11 14.85 29.65 49.94
N ILE A 12 15.04 30.46 48.88
CA ILE A 12 15.00 31.92 48.97
C ILE A 12 14.39 32.47 47.68
N GLY A 13 13.31 33.24 47.80
CA GLY A 13 12.65 33.99 46.77
C GLY A 13 13.27 35.37 46.54
N ALA A 14 13.05 35.90 45.37
CA ALA A 14 13.18 37.37 45.14
C ALA A 14 12.17 37.75 44.05
N SER A 15 11.23 38.58 44.49
CA SER A 15 10.22 39.28 43.66
C SER A 15 10.83 40.61 43.18
N ALA A 16 10.42 41.08 42.02
CA ALA A 16 10.26 42.47 41.54
C ALA A 16 10.61 42.53 40.04
N SER A 17 9.99 43.29 39.15
CA SER A 17 9.01 44.36 39.21
C SER A 17 8.40 44.54 37.81
N LEU A 18 7.17 44.97 37.76
CA LEU A 18 6.47 45.50 36.57
C LEU A 18 7.18 46.72 36.00
N ALA A 19 7.23 46.81 34.66
CA ALA A 19 7.26 48.10 33.95
C ALA A 19 6.33 48.05 32.78
N LEU A 20 5.17 48.73 32.87
CA LEU A 20 4.32 49.17 31.79
C LEU A 20 5.07 50.23 30.98
N ALA A 21 5.11 50.08 29.68
CA ALA A 21 5.27 51.21 28.76
C ALA A 21 4.23 51.04 27.64
N ALA A 22 3.22 51.92 27.71
CA ALA A 22 2.18 52.10 26.68
C ALA A 22 2.62 53.16 25.67
N CYS A 23 2.02 53.09 24.48
CA CYS A 23 1.84 54.10 23.45
C CYS A 23 2.97 54.44 22.48
N ALA A 24 2.74 53.98 21.22
CA ALA A 24 2.59 54.97 20.12
C ALA A 24 1.94 54.27 18.92
N ALA A 25 0.71 54.68 18.58
CA ALA A 25 0.03 54.33 17.36
C ALA A 25 0.63 55.14 16.18
N GLY A 26 1.10 54.41 15.13
CA GLY A 26 1.38 54.98 13.83
C GLY A 26 0.56 54.21 12.78
N PRO A 27 -0.15 54.85 11.86
CA PRO A 27 -0.97 54.18 10.86
C PRO A 27 -0.13 53.79 9.65
N GLY A 28 -0.27 52.55 9.21
CA GLY A 28 0.09 52.13 7.85
C GLY A 28 1.28 51.22 7.72
N ALA A 29 1.12 49.96 8.11
CA ALA A 29 1.82 48.89 7.47
C ALA A 29 0.76 47.81 7.15
N THR A 30 0.29 47.78 5.90
CA THR A 30 -0.36 46.60 5.34
C THR A 30 0.63 45.45 5.48
N GLN A 31 0.47 44.64 6.53
CA GLN A 31 1.03 43.31 6.56
C GLN A 31 0.32 42.53 5.44
N SER A 32 1.00 42.45 4.30
CA SER A 32 0.78 41.37 3.36
C SER A 32 1.03 40.10 4.16
N GLY A 33 -0.04 39.49 4.61
CA GLY A 33 -0.02 38.14 5.12
C GLY A 33 0.45 37.24 3.99
N ALA A 34 1.75 36.99 3.92
CA ALA A 34 2.23 35.75 3.36
C ALA A 34 1.64 34.67 4.27
N SER A 35 0.53 34.09 3.83
CA SER A 35 0.05 32.81 4.33
C SER A 35 1.23 31.86 4.15
N GLU A 36 1.97 31.62 5.22
CA GLU A 36 2.82 30.43 5.26
C GLU A 36 1.86 29.28 4.98
N ARG A 37 1.98 28.67 3.80
CA ARG A 37 1.38 27.38 3.50
C ARG A 37 2.16 26.38 4.34
N GLY A 38 1.86 26.32 5.61
CA GLY A 38 2.27 25.23 6.48
C GLY A 38 1.49 24.00 6.01
N GLY A 39 2.07 23.21 5.12
CA GLY A 39 1.52 21.95 4.71
C GLY A 39 1.35 21.03 5.89
N SER A 40 0.31 20.20 5.90
CA SER A 40 0.16 19.12 6.88
C SER A 40 1.33 18.15 6.73
N ASN A 41 1.96 17.76 7.85
CA ASN A 41 2.92 16.65 7.82
C ASN A 41 2.16 15.34 7.70
N VAL A 42 2.58 14.47 6.79
CA VAL A 42 1.96 13.16 6.55
C VAL A 42 3.04 12.09 6.48
N THR A 43 2.96 11.08 7.32
CA THR A 43 3.83 9.90 7.25
C THR A 43 3.15 8.81 6.45
N ILE A 44 3.80 8.37 5.35
CA ILE A 44 3.30 7.34 4.43
C ILE A 44 4.09 6.05 4.68
N GLY A 45 3.40 5.02 5.18
CA GLY A 45 3.94 3.69 5.39
C GLY A 45 3.90 2.84 4.12
N LEU A 46 4.99 2.15 3.86
CA LEU A 46 5.13 1.19 2.76
C LEU A 46 5.34 -0.20 3.36
N THR A 47 4.41 -1.10 3.12
CA THR A 47 4.30 -2.40 3.82
C THR A 47 5.32 -3.45 3.38
N TYR A 48 6.39 -3.04 2.72
CA TYR A 48 7.46 -3.91 2.26
C TYR A 48 8.81 -3.18 2.23
N ILE A 49 9.88 -3.92 1.98
CA ILE A 49 11.22 -3.36 1.75
C ILE A 49 11.22 -2.44 0.51
N PRO A 50 12.19 -1.51 0.38
CA PRO A 50 12.31 -0.67 -0.80
C PRO A 50 12.26 -1.47 -2.09
N ASN A 51 11.35 -1.08 -2.99
CA ASN A 51 11.12 -1.75 -4.26
C ASN A 51 10.53 -0.77 -5.28
N VAL A 52 10.77 -1.00 -6.58
CA VAL A 52 10.24 -0.17 -7.66
C VAL A 52 8.70 -0.15 -7.73
N GLN A 53 8.02 -1.11 -7.13
CA GLN A 53 6.56 -1.13 -7.00
C GLN A 53 6.01 0.03 -6.15
N PHE A 54 6.85 0.67 -5.33
CA PHE A 54 6.51 1.87 -4.56
C PHE A 54 6.98 3.17 -5.24
N ALA A 55 7.48 3.10 -6.48
CA ALA A 55 7.99 4.24 -7.21
C ALA A 55 7.01 5.44 -7.27
N PRO A 56 5.67 5.29 -7.36
CA PRO A 56 4.76 6.43 -7.31
C PRO A 56 4.96 7.29 -6.04
N VAL A 57 5.14 6.67 -4.88
CA VAL A 57 5.39 7.40 -3.62
C VAL A 57 6.76 8.08 -3.65
N TYR A 58 7.80 7.40 -4.15
CA TYR A 58 9.15 7.97 -4.25
C TYR A 58 9.25 9.11 -5.26
N VAL A 59 8.54 9.00 -6.39
CA VAL A 59 8.48 10.05 -7.42
C VAL A 59 7.70 11.24 -6.87
N ALA A 60 6.54 11.02 -6.25
CA ALA A 60 5.76 12.10 -5.65
C ALA A 60 6.57 12.88 -4.59
N ASP A 61 7.33 12.18 -3.75
CA ASP A 61 8.23 12.81 -2.78
C ASP A 61 9.38 13.55 -3.47
N SER A 62 10.12 12.86 -4.34
CA SER A 62 11.35 13.40 -4.95
C SER A 62 11.14 14.53 -5.94
N GLN A 63 9.97 14.59 -6.58
CA GLN A 63 9.56 15.67 -7.49
C GLN A 63 8.77 16.78 -6.80
N GLY A 64 8.50 16.63 -5.50
CA GLY A 64 7.78 17.64 -4.72
C GLY A 64 6.28 17.68 -4.94
N LEU A 65 5.68 16.66 -5.56
CA LEU A 65 4.23 16.64 -5.85
C LEU A 65 3.40 16.70 -4.56
N TYR A 66 3.85 16.07 -3.48
CA TYR A 66 3.19 16.20 -2.18
C TYR A 66 3.23 17.65 -1.65
N ASN A 67 4.38 18.33 -1.76
CA ASN A 67 4.50 19.71 -1.33
C ASN A 67 3.62 20.65 -2.17
N ASP A 68 3.56 20.43 -3.49
CA ASP A 68 2.73 21.19 -4.40
C ASP A 68 1.24 20.99 -4.10
N ALA A 69 0.86 19.79 -3.65
CA ALA A 69 -0.49 19.46 -3.18
C ALA A 69 -0.78 19.95 -1.74
N GLY A 70 0.20 20.54 -1.05
CA GLY A 70 0.02 21.13 0.28
C GLY A 70 0.31 20.21 1.47
N VAL A 71 1.01 19.09 1.27
CA VAL A 71 1.48 18.22 2.35
C VAL A 71 2.99 18.05 2.31
N THR A 72 3.61 17.90 3.49
CA THR A 72 5.01 17.50 3.63
C THR A 72 5.04 16.02 3.97
N ALA A 73 5.44 15.18 3.02
CA ALA A 73 5.46 13.73 3.19
C ALA A 73 6.73 13.26 3.88
N THR A 74 6.59 12.22 4.70
CA THR A 74 7.68 11.40 5.23
C THR A 74 7.41 9.96 4.83
N VAL A 75 8.30 9.35 4.06
CA VAL A 75 8.16 7.96 3.63
C VAL A 75 8.85 7.04 4.64
N ARG A 76 8.17 5.98 5.04
CA ARG A 76 8.64 4.97 5.97
C ARG A 76 8.43 3.58 5.39
N HIS A 77 9.43 2.71 5.50
CA HIS A 77 9.30 1.29 5.15
C HIS A 77 9.08 0.44 6.40
N HIS A 78 8.19 -0.54 6.30
CA HIS A 78 7.99 -1.52 7.34
C HIS A 78 9.18 -2.48 7.43
N GLY A 79 9.49 -2.92 8.66
CA GLY A 79 10.37 -4.06 8.89
C GLY A 79 9.65 -5.38 8.62
N SER A 80 10.42 -6.46 8.44
CA SER A 80 9.88 -7.80 8.15
C SER A 80 8.95 -8.35 9.24
N ASP A 81 9.10 -7.88 10.47
CA ASP A 81 8.36 -8.36 11.64
C ASP A 81 7.27 -7.39 12.10
N GLU A 82 7.02 -6.34 11.31
CA GLU A 82 6.02 -5.32 11.60
C GLU A 82 4.66 -5.70 11.02
N GLY A 83 3.61 -5.65 11.86
CA GLY A 83 2.24 -5.86 11.36
C GLY A 83 1.77 -4.71 10.48
N LEU A 84 1.04 -5.03 9.40
CA LEU A 84 0.65 -4.10 8.33
C LEU A 84 0.04 -2.78 8.79
N PHE A 85 -0.78 -2.81 9.84
CA PHE A 85 -1.50 -1.62 10.32
C PHE A 85 -1.06 -1.18 11.72
N THR A 86 -0.01 -1.81 12.28
CA THR A 86 0.42 -1.53 13.66
C THR A 86 0.89 -0.09 13.84
N ALA A 87 1.72 0.41 12.93
CA ALA A 87 2.24 1.78 12.99
C ALA A 87 1.14 2.81 12.70
N LEU A 88 0.24 2.52 11.76
CA LEU A 88 -0.93 3.36 11.45
C LEU A 88 -1.84 3.52 12.68
N LEU A 89 -2.17 2.42 13.35
CA LEU A 89 -3.02 2.45 14.55
C LEU A 89 -2.35 3.10 15.74
N ALA A 90 -1.02 3.05 15.80
CA ALA A 90 -0.22 3.73 16.82
C ALA A 90 0.00 5.23 16.52
N GLY A 91 -0.48 5.75 15.38
CA GLY A 91 -0.28 7.13 14.94
C GLY A 91 1.18 7.46 14.58
N GLN A 92 1.97 6.44 14.24
CA GLN A 92 3.33 6.61 13.71
C GLN A 92 3.32 6.80 12.20
N GLU A 93 2.25 6.39 11.56
CA GLU A 93 1.90 6.60 10.16
C GLU A 93 0.50 7.18 10.07
N ASP A 94 0.29 8.00 9.07
CA ASP A 94 -1.00 8.61 8.77
C ASP A 94 -1.73 7.87 7.66
N VAL A 95 -0.96 7.35 6.72
CA VAL A 95 -1.44 6.60 5.55
C VAL A 95 -0.50 5.42 5.31
N VAL A 96 -1.04 4.31 4.81
CA VAL A 96 -0.27 3.12 4.47
C VAL A 96 -0.67 2.59 3.09
N ILE A 97 0.30 2.13 2.31
CA ILE A 97 0.05 1.39 1.07
C ILE A 97 -0.03 -0.10 1.44
N ALA A 98 -1.24 -0.65 1.42
CA ALA A 98 -1.53 -2.04 1.74
C ALA A 98 -2.68 -2.56 0.87
N SER A 99 -2.88 -3.87 0.79
CA SER A 99 -3.95 -4.45 -0.02
C SER A 99 -5.33 -4.24 0.58
N GLY A 100 -6.33 -4.09 -0.29
CA GLY A 100 -7.72 -3.95 0.13
C GLY A 100 -8.28 -5.20 0.80
N ASP A 101 -7.86 -6.39 0.38
CA ASP A 101 -8.23 -7.66 1.03
C ASP A 101 -7.70 -7.73 2.48
N GLU A 102 -6.46 -7.29 2.73
CA GLU A 102 -5.89 -7.21 4.07
C GLU A 102 -6.62 -6.17 4.94
N ALA A 103 -7.01 -5.03 4.35
CA ALA A 103 -7.81 -4.02 5.04
C ALA A 103 -9.20 -4.54 5.42
N ALA A 104 -9.86 -5.30 4.55
CA ALA A 104 -11.15 -5.90 4.84
C ALA A 104 -11.07 -6.93 5.98
N VAL A 105 -10.01 -7.76 6.00
CA VAL A 105 -9.79 -8.70 7.11
C VAL A 105 -9.50 -7.95 8.40
N ALA A 106 -8.66 -6.94 8.39
CA ALA A 106 -8.39 -6.11 9.56
C ALA A 106 -9.66 -5.39 10.07
N ALA A 107 -10.50 -4.88 9.16
CA ALA A 107 -11.77 -4.27 9.51
C ALA A 107 -12.73 -5.28 10.17
N SER A 108 -12.75 -6.55 9.73
CA SER A 108 -13.54 -7.62 10.36
C SER A 108 -13.11 -7.91 11.81
N GLN A 109 -11.87 -7.58 12.15
CA GLN A 109 -11.32 -7.66 13.51
C GLN A 109 -11.56 -6.39 14.34
N GLY A 110 -12.30 -5.44 13.80
CA GLY A 110 -12.71 -4.22 14.49
C GLY A 110 -11.79 -3.02 14.30
N LEU A 111 -10.86 -3.07 13.33
CA LEU A 111 -10.01 -1.92 13.01
C LEU A 111 -10.82 -0.93 12.15
N ASP A 112 -10.86 0.35 12.54
CA ASP A 112 -11.57 1.41 11.82
C ASP A 112 -10.71 1.98 10.69
N LEU A 113 -10.53 1.19 9.64
CA LEU A 113 -9.77 1.52 8.45
C LEU A 113 -10.69 2.00 7.32
N VAL A 114 -10.14 2.82 6.42
CA VAL A 114 -10.77 3.23 5.18
C VAL A 114 -9.73 3.36 4.07
N SER A 115 -10.01 2.78 2.91
CA SER A 115 -9.26 3.04 1.69
C SER A 115 -9.74 4.37 1.10
N ILE A 116 -8.81 5.29 0.88
CA ILE A 116 -9.04 6.64 0.38
C ILE A 116 -8.68 6.80 -1.09
N GLY A 117 -8.00 5.81 -1.69
CA GLY A 117 -7.63 5.85 -3.10
C GLY A 117 -7.09 4.51 -3.59
N GLN A 118 -7.25 4.28 -4.89
CA GLN A 118 -6.69 3.12 -5.58
C GLN A 118 -5.18 3.29 -5.78
N TYR A 119 -4.40 2.22 -5.52
CA TYR A 119 -2.98 2.18 -5.86
C TYR A 119 -2.72 1.22 -7.03
N TYR A 120 -3.37 0.06 -7.06
CA TYR A 120 -3.40 -0.85 -8.21
C TYR A 120 -4.82 -0.95 -8.75
N ALA A 121 -5.01 -0.65 -10.03
CA ALA A 121 -6.30 -0.81 -10.72
C ALA A 121 -6.61 -2.29 -11.00
N THR A 122 -5.56 -3.11 -11.20
CA THR A 122 -5.70 -4.54 -11.49
C THR A 122 -5.02 -5.38 -10.41
N TYR A 123 -5.71 -6.44 -9.95
CA TYR A 123 -5.15 -7.37 -8.97
C TYR A 123 -4.01 -8.19 -9.58
N PRO A 124 -2.80 -8.15 -9.03
CA PRO A 124 -1.62 -8.79 -9.64
C PRO A 124 -1.45 -10.27 -9.28
N GLY A 125 -2.34 -10.84 -8.46
CA GLY A 125 -2.23 -12.22 -7.98
C GLY A 125 -2.29 -13.25 -9.11
N THR A 126 -1.44 -14.26 -9.04
CA THR A 126 -1.38 -15.33 -10.01
C THR A 126 -0.91 -16.64 -9.38
N VAL A 127 -1.41 -17.76 -9.90
CA VAL A 127 -0.83 -19.08 -9.62
C VAL A 127 0.26 -19.34 -10.65
N ILE A 128 1.48 -19.59 -10.18
CA ILE A 128 2.65 -19.83 -11.04
C ILE A 128 3.04 -21.29 -10.96
N VAL A 129 3.18 -21.93 -12.12
CA VAL A 129 3.56 -23.33 -12.26
C VAL A 129 4.70 -23.47 -13.26
N PRO A 130 5.52 -24.55 -13.22
CA PRO A 130 6.44 -24.85 -14.31
C PRO A 130 5.67 -24.95 -15.64
N ALA A 131 6.22 -24.43 -16.73
CA ALA A 131 5.57 -24.47 -18.05
C ALA A 131 5.23 -25.89 -18.51
N SER A 132 6.03 -26.88 -18.09
CA SER A 132 5.82 -28.32 -18.34
C SER A 132 4.75 -28.96 -17.43
N SER A 133 4.22 -28.22 -16.45
CA SER A 133 3.21 -28.75 -15.52
C SER A 133 1.91 -29.10 -16.27
N SER A 134 1.22 -30.12 -15.76
CA SER A 134 -0.13 -30.47 -16.21
C SER A 134 -1.22 -29.53 -15.68
N ILE A 135 -0.86 -28.63 -14.72
CA ILE A 135 -1.78 -27.64 -14.18
C ILE A 135 -1.96 -26.55 -15.22
N THR A 136 -3.17 -26.43 -15.79
CA THR A 136 -3.52 -25.45 -16.83
C THR A 136 -4.69 -24.54 -16.44
N SER A 137 -5.38 -24.92 -15.35
CA SER A 137 -6.51 -24.18 -14.77
C SER A 137 -6.49 -24.30 -13.26
N LEU A 138 -7.27 -23.46 -12.56
CA LEU A 138 -7.40 -23.52 -11.11
C LEU A 138 -8.00 -24.84 -10.60
N ALA A 139 -8.84 -25.51 -11.40
CA ALA A 139 -9.39 -26.83 -11.05
C ALA A 139 -8.31 -27.94 -10.99
N ASP A 140 -7.22 -27.80 -11.75
CA ASP A 140 -6.11 -28.75 -11.77
C ASP A 140 -5.25 -28.70 -10.48
N LEU A 141 -5.53 -27.78 -9.58
CA LEU A 141 -4.88 -27.67 -8.27
C LEU A 141 -5.30 -28.80 -7.31
N ALA A 142 -6.34 -29.59 -7.65
CA ALA A 142 -6.76 -30.73 -6.86
C ALA A 142 -5.61 -31.72 -6.62
N GLY A 143 -5.33 -32.04 -5.34
CA GLY A 143 -4.24 -32.94 -4.93
C GLY A 143 -2.84 -32.33 -5.06
N LYS A 144 -2.69 -31.04 -5.34
CA LYS A 144 -1.40 -30.38 -5.53
C LYS A 144 -0.92 -29.71 -4.25
N ASN A 145 0.39 -29.52 -4.19
CA ASN A 145 1.07 -28.77 -3.13
C ASN A 145 1.34 -27.34 -3.62
N ILE A 146 0.75 -26.36 -2.94
CA ILE A 146 0.84 -24.93 -3.26
C ILE A 146 1.72 -24.26 -2.23
N GLY A 147 2.81 -23.65 -2.68
CA GLY A 147 3.73 -22.89 -1.84
C GLY A 147 3.32 -21.41 -1.73
N ILE A 148 3.29 -20.90 -0.51
CA ILE A 148 3.03 -19.51 -0.19
C ILE A 148 3.99 -19.01 0.89
N PRO A 149 4.18 -17.68 1.08
CA PRO A 149 5.01 -17.17 2.16
C PRO A 149 4.58 -17.65 3.54
N GLY A 150 3.27 -17.66 3.79
CA GLY A 150 2.64 -18.10 5.03
C GLY A 150 1.13 -18.00 4.93
N GLU A 151 0.42 -18.55 5.92
CA GLU A 151 -1.05 -18.51 5.95
C GLU A 151 -1.57 -17.15 6.48
N TYR A 152 -1.12 -16.08 5.85
CA TYR A 152 -1.48 -14.69 6.14
C TYR A 152 -1.26 -13.80 4.90
N GLY A 153 -1.93 -12.66 4.89
CA GLY A 153 -1.76 -11.61 3.88
C GLY A 153 -2.29 -11.99 2.49
N SER A 154 -2.11 -11.10 1.53
CA SER A 154 -2.70 -11.20 0.19
C SER A 154 -2.35 -12.50 -0.55
N SER A 155 -1.14 -13.05 -0.40
CA SER A 155 -0.79 -14.33 -1.05
C SER A 155 -1.63 -15.50 -0.51
N TYR A 156 -1.98 -15.48 0.78
CA TYR A 156 -2.86 -16.48 1.38
C TYR A 156 -4.30 -16.32 0.89
N TYR A 157 -4.83 -15.09 0.90
CA TYR A 157 -6.19 -14.82 0.40
C TYR A 157 -6.33 -15.14 -1.09
N ALA A 158 -5.30 -14.82 -1.88
CA ALA A 158 -5.21 -15.21 -3.28
C ALA A 158 -5.23 -16.74 -3.46
N THR A 159 -4.57 -17.48 -2.58
CA THR A 159 -4.58 -18.95 -2.61
C THR A 159 -5.96 -19.50 -2.32
N LEU A 160 -6.64 -18.98 -1.30
CA LEU A 160 -8.03 -19.37 -0.99
C LEU A 160 -8.98 -19.01 -2.15
N ALA A 161 -8.74 -17.86 -2.80
CA ALA A 161 -9.46 -17.45 -3.99
C ALA A 161 -9.25 -18.42 -5.16
N ALA A 162 -8.01 -18.81 -5.42
CA ALA A 162 -7.67 -19.78 -6.46
C ALA A 162 -8.36 -21.14 -6.24
N ILE A 163 -8.32 -21.64 -5.00
CA ILE A 163 -8.96 -22.89 -4.60
C ILE A 163 -10.47 -22.82 -4.83
N LYS A 164 -11.10 -21.76 -4.35
CA LYS A 164 -12.56 -21.55 -4.51
C LYS A 164 -12.97 -21.42 -5.96
N ALA A 165 -12.24 -20.61 -6.74
CA ALA A 165 -12.50 -20.42 -8.19
C ALA A 165 -12.29 -21.70 -8.99
N GLY A 166 -11.38 -22.58 -8.55
CA GLY A 166 -11.19 -23.93 -9.10
C GLY A 166 -12.31 -24.92 -8.72
N GLY A 167 -13.31 -24.50 -7.93
CA GLY A 167 -14.38 -25.38 -7.43
C GLY A 167 -13.91 -26.38 -6.37
N LEU A 168 -12.80 -26.07 -5.69
CA LEU A 168 -12.14 -26.94 -4.72
C LEU A 168 -12.42 -26.47 -3.29
N GLN A 169 -12.13 -27.36 -2.34
CA GLN A 169 -12.04 -27.06 -0.91
C GLN A 169 -10.55 -26.98 -0.49
N THR A 170 -10.23 -26.33 0.59
CA THR A 170 -8.87 -26.31 1.15
C THR A 170 -8.33 -27.70 1.46
N SER A 171 -9.20 -28.65 1.82
CA SER A 171 -8.86 -30.06 2.02
C SER A 171 -8.45 -30.80 0.75
N ASP A 172 -8.73 -30.26 -0.43
CA ASP A 172 -8.40 -30.88 -1.72
C ASP A 172 -6.99 -30.52 -2.21
N VAL A 173 -6.28 -29.67 -1.47
CA VAL A 173 -4.91 -29.22 -1.76
C VAL A 173 -4.03 -29.33 -0.52
N THR A 174 -2.72 -29.24 -0.71
CA THR A 174 -1.78 -28.98 0.39
C THR A 174 -1.29 -27.55 0.27
N ILE A 175 -1.40 -26.77 1.33
CA ILE A 175 -0.79 -25.44 1.40
C ILE A 175 0.49 -25.53 2.22
N SER A 176 1.61 -25.13 1.63
CA SER A 176 2.94 -25.17 2.28
C SER A 176 3.45 -23.77 2.54
N SER A 177 3.66 -23.42 3.80
CA SER A 177 4.36 -22.19 4.19
C SER A 177 5.86 -22.34 3.90
N ILE A 178 6.34 -21.65 2.86
CA ILE A 178 7.72 -21.76 2.36
C ILE A 178 8.54 -20.47 2.58
N GLY A 179 7.99 -19.49 3.31
CA GLY A 179 8.57 -18.15 3.40
C GLY A 179 8.60 -17.48 2.02
N TYR A 180 9.48 -16.48 1.87
CA TYR A 180 9.68 -15.78 0.60
C TYR A 180 10.65 -16.51 -0.34
N THR A 181 10.45 -17.84 -0.51
CA THR A 181 11.32 -18.71 -1.33
C THR A 181 10.59 -19.32 -2.53
N GLN A 182 9.52 -18.69 -3.01
CA GLN A 182 8.64 -19.22 -4.08
C GLN A 182 9.44 -19.68 -5.31
N GLN A 183 10.35 -18.84 -5.79
CA GLN A 183 11.20 -19.16 -6.94
C GLN A 183 12.05 -20.42 -6.71
N ALA A 184 12.74 -20.48 -5.56
CA ALA A 184 13.62 -21.59 -5.24
C ALA A 184 12.83 -22.89 -5.01
N ALA A 185 11.70 -22.81 -4.31
CA ALA A 185 10.85 -23.96 -4.02
C ALA A 185 10.23 -24.54 -5.29
N LEU A 186 9.75 -23.69 -6.21
CA LEU A 186 9.19 -24.11 -7.49
C LEU A 186 10.27 -24.74 -8.39
N ALA A 187 11.45 -24.10 -8.50
CA ALA A 187 12.55 -24.59 -9.32
C ALA A 187 13.10 -25.92 -8.81
N ALA A 188 13.11 -26.14 -7.48
CA ALA A 188 13.54 -27.39 -6.86
C ALA A 188 12.46 -28.50 -6.87
N GLY A 189 11.25 -28.22 -7.35
CA GLY A 189 10.12 -29.17 -7.34
C GLY A 189 9.65 -29.54 -5.92
N GLN A 190 9.85 -28.66 -4.94
CA GLN A 190 9.36 -28.84 -3.57
C GLN A 190 7.86 -28.63 -3.46
N VAL A 191 7.31 -27.83 -4.37
CA VAL A 191 5.89 -27.55 -4.54
C VAL A 191 5.50 -27.68 -6.01
N ASP A 192 4.22 -27.98 -6.27
CA ASP A 192 3.69 -28.10 -7.63
C ASP A 192 3.34 -26.75 -8.25
N ALA A 193 2.97 -25.80 -7.39
CA ALA A 193 2.60 -24.44 -7.76
C ALA A 193 3.02 -23.48 -6.64
N VAL A 194 3.14 -22.20 -6.96
CA VAL A 194 3.24 -21.13 -5.98
C VAL A 194 2.20 -20.05 -6.29
N VAL A 195 1.76 -19.32 -5.26
CA VAL A 195 0.99 -18.09 -5.45
C VAL A 195 1.92 -16.90 -5.24
N GLY A 196 1.88 -15.98 -6.17
CA GLY A 196 2.69 -14.77 -6.18
C GLY A 196 2.05 -13.69 -7.06
N PHE A 197 2.84 -12.71 -7.44
CA PHE A 197 2.41 -11.57 -8.22
C PHE A 197 3.01 -11.58 -9.63
N THR A 198 2.16 -11.36 -10.64
CA THR A 198 2.56 -11.39 -12.06
C THR A 198 3.64 -10.37 -12.38
N ASN A 199 3.61 -9.21 -11.74
CA ASN A 199 4.56 -8.12 -11.96
C ASN A 199 5.89 -8.27 -11.21
N ASN A 200 5.98 -9.15 -10.22
CA ASN A 200 7.21 -9.37 -9.45
C ASN A 200 7.66 -10.83 -9.53
N ASP A 201 6.98 -11.76 -8.85
CA ASP A 201 7.42 -13.16 -8.75
C ASP A 201 7.59 -13.80 -10.14
N ALA A 202 6.59 -13.65 -11.02
CA ALA A 202 6.66 -14.20 -12.36
C ALA A 202 7.77 -13.56 -13.21
N VAL A 203 7.97 -12.25 -13.10
CA VAL A 203 9.07 -11.54 -13.77
C VAL A 203 10.41 -12.05 -13.29
N GLN A 204 10.62 -12.15 -11.98
CA GLN A 204 11.87 -12.64 -11.38
C GLN A 204 12.19 -14.09 -11.79
N MET A 205 11.19 -14.96 -11.82
CA MET A 205 11.35 -16.35 -12.26
C MET A 205 11.78 -16.42 -13.74
N ARG A 206 11.16 -15.64 -14.61
CA ARG A 206 11.54 -15.56 -16.03
C ARG A 206 12.97 -15.03 -16.24
N LEU A 207 13.33 -13.99 -15.49
CA LEU A 207 14.70 -13.45 -15.53
C LEU A 207 15.75 -14.46 -15.04
N ALA A 208 15.37 -15.31 -14.08
CA ALA A 208 16.21 -16.42 -13.63
C ALA A 208 16.25 -17.62 -14.60
N GLY A 209 15.58 -17.52 -15.77
CA GLY A 209 15.53 -18.58 -16.77
C GLY A 209 14.62 -19.75 -16.42
N ILE A 210 13.71 -19.57 -15.46
CA ILE A 210 12.72 -20.59 -15.10
C ILE A 210 11.53 -20.45 -16.06
N ASP A 211 11.27 -21.51 -16.82
CA ASP A 211 10.13 -21.56 -17.75
C ASP A 211 8.84 -21.83 -16.97
N ILE A 212 7.99 -20.82 -16.89
CA ILE A 212 6.75 -20.82 -16.09
C ILE A 212 5.51 -20.56 -16.93
N ARG A 213 4.37 -21.02 -16.42
CA ARG A 213 3.02 -20.62 -16.82
C ARG A 213 2.35 -19.91 -15.66
N GLU A 214 1.64 -18.84 -15.96
CA GLU A 214 0.75 -18.17 -15.02
C GLU A 214 -0.70 -18.55 -15.26
N ILE A 215 -1.47 -18.64 -14.17
CA ILE A 215 -2.92 -18.75 -14.16
C ILE A 215 -3.41 -17.54 -13.37
N PRO A 216 -3.85 -16.46 -14.04
CA PRO A 216 -4.21 -15.21 -13.38
C PRO A 216 -5.39 -15.38 -12.40
N LEU A 217 -5.38 -14.54 -11.35
CA LEU A 217 -6.44 -14.43 -10.34
C LEU A 217 -7.16 -13.09 -10.49
N ASP A 218 -7.54 -12.78 -11.72
CA ASP A 218 -8.28 -11.57 -12.07
C ASP A 218 -9.75 -11.89 -12.38
N GLY A 219 -10.61 -10.92 -12.21
CA GLY A 219 -12.00 -10.99 -12.59
C GLY A 219 -12.98 -11.54 -11.55
N ALA A 220 -14.18 -11.82 -12.01
CA ALA A 220 -15.34 -12.04 -11.14
C ALA A 220 -15.28 -13.31 -10.26
N SER A 221 -14.46 -14.30 -10.62
CA SER A 221 -14.28 -15.52 -9.83
C SER A 221 -13.32 -15.36 -8.66
N THR A 222 -12.47 -14.34 -8.70
CA THR A 222 -11.46 -14.01 -7.68
C THR A 222 -11.47 -12.51 -7.39
N PRO A 223 -12.59 -11.96 -6.88
CA PRO A 223 -12.79 -10.52 -6.76
C PRO A 223 -11.99 -9.97 -5.56
N LEU A 224 -10.67 -9.91 -5.68
CA LEU A 224 -9.80 -9.34 -4.69
C LEU A 224 -9.41 -7.91 -5.08
N VAL A 225 -9.24 -7.05 -4.08
CA VAL A 225 -8.76 -5.68 -4.25
C VAL A 225 -7.29 -5.61 -3.88
N ALA A 226 -6.49 -5.13 -4.80
CA ALA A 226 -5.05 -5.01 -4.67
C ALA A 226 -4.63 -3.84 -3.75
N ALA A 227 -3.35 -3.46 -3.81
CA ALA A 227 -2.83 -2.36 -3.02
C ALA A 227 -3.65 -1.08 -3.23
N SER A 228 -3.95 -0.43 -2.13
CA SER A 228 -4.77 0.77 -1.99
C SER A 228 -4.08 1.73 -1.03
N ILE A 229 -4.49 2.99 -1.04
CA ILE A 229 -4.05 4.02 -0.10
C ILE A 229 -5.00 3.96 1.09
N ILE A 230 -4.52 3.45 2.22
CA ILE A 230 -5.35 3.13 3.39
C ILE A 230 -4.97 4.03 4.56
N THR A 231 -5.96 4.46 5.32
CA THR A 231 -5.77 5.23 6.55
C THR A 231 -6.84 4.85 7.58
N THR A 232 -6.83 5.48 8.75
CA THR A 232 -7.95 5.39 9.69
C THR A 232 -9.05 6.38 9.27
N ARG A 233 -10.32 5.98 9.45
CA ARG A 233 -11.46 6.88 9.19
C ARG A 233 -11.33 8.18 9.98
N GLN A 234 -10.89 8.10 11.24
CA GLN A 234 -10.70 9.26 12.09
C GLN A 234 -9.70 10.25 11.46
N TRP A 235 -8.57 9.75 10.95
CA TRP A 235 -7.56 10.62 10.34
C TRP A 235 -8.08 11.26 9.04
N ALA A 236 -8.71 10.48 8.16
CA ALA A 236 -9.25 10.98 6.90
C ALA A 236 -10.29 12.11 7.12
N GLN A 237 -11.18 11.94 8.11
CA GLN A 237 -12.17 12.94 8.45
C GLN A 237 -11.57 14.19 9.11
N ALA A 238 -10.51 14.04 9.89
CA ALA A 238 -9.81 15.15 10.53
C ALA A 238 -8.92 15.93 9.55
N HIS A 239 -8.43 15.27 8.48
CA HIS A 239 -7.47 15.83 7.53
C HIS A 239 -7.89 15.62 6.06
N PRO A 240 -9.11 16.01 5.64
CA PRO A 240 -9.64 15.68 4.32
C PRO A 240 -8.80 16.26 3.17
N ASP A 241 -8.20 17.44 3.35
CA ASP A 241 -7.37 18.05 2.33
C ASP A 241 -6.01 17.33 2.20
N ALA A 242 -5.44 16.86 3.31
CA ALA A 242 -4.22 16.06 3.28
C ALA A 242 -4.48 14.69 2.64
N ALA A 243 -5.63 14.06 2.92
CA ALA A 243 -6.02 12.82 2.29
C ALA A 243 -6.13 12.95 0.76
N ARG A 244 -6.81 14.01 0.26
CA ARG A 244 -6.87 14.32 -1.17
C ARG A 244 -5.49 14.59 -1.77
N ALA A 245 -4.65 15.35 -1.08
CA ALA A 245 -3.29 15.66 -1.52
C ALA A 245 -2.44 14.40 -1.69
N VAL A 246 -2.52 13.46 -0.74
CA VAL A 246 -1.79 12.18 -0.84
C VAL A 246 -2.28 11.36 -2.04
N VAL A 247 -3.59 11.25 -2.23
CA VAL A 247 -4.15 10.50 -3.37
C VAL A 247 -3.73 11.14 -4.68
N SER A 248 -3.97 12.45 -4.87
CA SER A 248 -3.67 13.13 -6.14
C SER A 248 -2.18 13.11 -6.47
N ALA A 249 -1.30 13.43 -5.51
CA ALA A 249 0.14 13.42 -5.76
C ALA A 249 0.66 12.01 -6.11
N THR A 250 0.09 10.97 -5.51
CA THR A 250 0.46 9.58 -5.83
C THR A 250 -0.01 9.19 -7.23
N THR A 251 -1.23 9.52 -7.63
CA THR A 251 -1.76 9.22 -8.97
C THR A 251 -1.09 10.06 -10.05
N ASP A 252 -0.78 11.33 -9.79
CA ASP A 252 0.01 12.18 -10.69
C ASP A 252 1.40 11.58 -10.93
N ALA A 253 2.04 11.03 -9.89
CA ALA A 253 3.30 10.32 -10.03
C ALA A 253 3.16 9.04 -10.88
N MET A 254 2.08 8.27 -10.75
CA MET A 254 1.81 7.10 -11.61
C MET A 254 1.71 7.49 -13.08
N ASN A 255 0.97 8.57 -13.37
CA ASN A 255 0.80 9.09 -14.72
C ASN A 255 2.13 9.64 -15.28
N ALA A 256 2.93 10.31 -14.45
CA ALA A 256 4.27 10.79 -14.84
C ALA A 256 5.22 9.62 -15.15
N ILE A 257 5.20 8.54 -14.34
CA ILE A 257 6.00 7.33 -14.56
C ILE A 257 5.58 6.64 -15.87
N ALA A 258 4.29 6.61 -16.17
CA ALA A 258 3.81 6.02 -17.43
C ALA A 258 4.34 6.78 -18.66
N ALA A 259 4.49 8.10 -18.55
CA ALA A 259 5.07 8.95 -19.61
C ALA A 259 6.60 8.84 -19.68
N ASP A 260 7.28 8.71 -18.55
CA ASP A 260 8.74 8.56 -18.44
C ASP A 260 9.11 7.56 -17.31
N PRO A 261 9.24 6.27 -17.62
CA PRO A 261 9.57 5.25 -16.63
C PRO A 261 10.93 5.45 -15.92
N GLN A 262 11.86 6.23 -16.53
CA GLN A 262 13.18 6.43 -15.93
C GLN A 262 13.10 7.17 -14.59
N ILE A 263 12.14 8.07 -14.42
CA ILE A 263 11.97 8.79 -13.15
C ILE A 263 11.66 7.87 -11.97
N ALA A 264 10.99 6.73 -12.23
CA ALA A 264 10.73 5.71 -11.21
C ALA A 264 12.01 5.04 -10.73
N ILE A 265 12.88 4.68 -11.66
CA ILE A 265 14.19 4.06 -11.36
C ILE A 265 15.05 5.04 -10.57
N ASP A 266 15.16 6.29 -11.04
CA ASP A 266 15.98 7.33 -10.39
C ASP A 266 15.47 7.64 -8.96
N ALA A 267 14.16 7.66 -8.76
CA ALA A 267 13.57 7.88 -7.44
C ALA A 267 13.77 6.66 -6.52
N THR A 268 13.59 5.43 -7.05
CA THR A 268 13.77 4.19 -6.29
C THR A 268 15.22 4.01 -5.86
N ALA A 269 16.19 4.38 -6.68
CA ALA A 269 17.63 4.25 -6.38
C ALA A 269 18.07 5.04 -5.14
N LYS A 270 17.30 6.02 -4.69
CA LYS A 270 17.56 6.73 -3.41
C LYS A 270 17.22 5.87 -2.19
N TRP A 271 16.34 4.89 -2.34
CA TRP A 271 15.88 3.99 -1.30
C TRP A 271 16.51 2.60 -1.38
N ASP A 272 16.75 2.13 -2.61
CA ASP A 272 17.38 0.84 -2.89
C ASP A 272 18.72 1.04 -3.61
N THR A 273 19.80 1.05 -2.84
CA THR A 273 21.16 1.22 -3.35
C THR A 273 21.66 0.03 -4.18
N THR A 274 20.96 -1.11 -4.14
CA THR A 274 21.31 -2.29 -4.94
C THR A 274 21.04 -2.09 -6.43
N LEU A 275 20.24 -1.08 -6.80
CA LEU A 275 20.01 -0.67 -8.19
C LEU A 275 21.28 -0.14 -8.91
N SER A 276 22.37 0.04 -8.19
CA SER A 276 23.69 0.30 -8.81
C SER A 276 24.29 -0.94 -9.51
N ASP A 277 23.81 -2.14 -9.22
CA ASP A 277 24.16 -3.37 -9.93
C ASP A 277 23.34 -3.51 -11.20
N GLU A 278 24.00 -3.87 -12.33
CA GLU A 278 23.38 -3.92 -13.65
C GLU A 278 22.25 -4.97 -13.74
N ALA A 279 22.43 -6.13 -13.09
CA ALA A 279 21.42 -7.18 -13.11
C ALA A 279 20.20 -6.79 -12.27
N THR A 280 20.41 -6.18 -11.11
CA THR A 280 19.36 -5.66 -10.23
C THR A 280 18.58 -4.53 -10.92
N LEU A 281 19.28 -3.62 -11.60
CA LEU A 281 18.66 -2.56 -12.38
C LEU A 281 17.81 -3.11 -13.54
N ALA A 282 18.31 -4.11 -14.27
CA ALA A 282 17.56 -4.76 -15.32
C ALA A 282 16.30 -5.44 -14.80
N ALA A 283 16.39 -6.09 -13.63
CA ALA A 283 15.22 -6.69 -12.96
C ALA A 283 14.20 -5.64 -12.53
N ALA A 284 14.64 -4.53 -11.93
CA ALA A 284 13.77 -3.43 -11.54
C ALA A 284 13.03 -2.82 -12.75
N ASN A 285 13.73 -2.63 -13.88
CA ASN A 285 13.09 -2.16 -15.11
C ASN A 285 12.03 -3.14 -15.64
N ALA A 286 12.28 -4.44 -15.57
CA ALA A 286 11.33 -5.45 -16.00
C ALA A 286 10.10 -5.51 -15.07
N VAL A 287 10.30 -5.41 -13.75
CA VAL A 287 9.23 -5.31 -12.76
C VAL A 287 8.42 -4.04 -12.98
N LEU A 288 9.08 -2.89 -13.19
CA LEU A 288 8.40 -1.62 -13.48
C LEU A 288 7.52 -1.71 -14.73
N ALA A 289 8.08 -2.24 -15.82
CA ALA A 289 7.34 -2.40 -17.08
C ALA A 289 6.08 -3.28 -16.93
N ALA A 290 6.15 -4.30 -16.07
CA ALA A 290 5.00 -5.15 -15.74
C ALA A 290 4.04 -4.50 -14.74
N THR A 291 4.49 -3.53 -13.95
CA THR A 291 3.71 -2.89 -12.88
C THR A 291 2.91 -1.69 -13.39
N VAL A 292 3.47 -0.87 -14.29
CA VAL A 292 2.81 0.34 -14.80
C VAL A 292 1.39 0.08 -15.32
N PRO A 293 1.12 -0.96 -16.15
CA PRO A 293 -0.24 -1.25 -16.59
C PRO A 293 -1.21 -1.58 -15.44
N LEU A 294 -0.70 -2.17 -14.34
CA LEU A 294 -1.53 -2.52 -13.18
C LEU A 294 -1.94 -1.30 -12.38
N TRP A 295 -1.13 -0.24 -12.34
CA TRP A 295 -1.50 1.03 -11.72
C TRP A 295 -2.59 1.76 -12.50
N LEU A 296 -2.48 1.76 -13.83
CA LEU A 296 -3.32 2.55 -14.72
C LEU A 296 -4.64 1.88 -15.10
N GLY A 297 -4.69 0.53 -15.07
CA GLY A 297 -5.85 -0.22 -15.53
C GLY A 297 -6.18 -0.02 -17.01
N ASP A 298 -7.42 -0.33 -17.39
CA ASP A 298 -7.91 -0.28 -18.77
C ASP A 298 -7.97 1.16 -19.33
N ASP A 299 -8.14 2.16 -18.48
CA ASP A 299 -8.22 3.58 -18.87
C ASP A 299 -6.85 4.18 -19.18
N ALA A 300 -5.78 3.44 -18.92
CA ALA A 300 -4.38 3.89 -19.07
C ALA A 300 -4.11 5.22 -18.34
N HIS A 301 -4.82 5.46 -17.23
CA HIS A 301 -4.73 6.67 -16.43
C HIS A 301 -5.10 6.37 -14.98
N ALA A 302 -4.26 6.83 -14.03
CA ALA A 302 -4.54 6.72 -12.62
C ALA A 302 -5.24 8.00 -12.11
N ASP A 303 -6.40 7.86 -11.49
CA ASP A 303 -7.18 8.94 -10.87
C ASP A 303 -7.48 8.69 -9.38
N GLY A 304 -7.12 7.50 -8.89
CA GLY A 304 -7.35 7.06 -7.51
C GLY A 304 -8.79 6.60 -7.23
N VAL A 305 -9.67 6.61 -8.23
CA VAL A 305 -11.07 6.18 -8.08
C VAL A 305 -11.14 4.66 -7.93
N GLN A 306 -11.88 4.21 -6.94
CA GLN A 306 -12.02 2.80 -6.59
C GLN A 306 -13.37 2.26 -7.07
N ASP A 307 -13.39 1.04 -7.61
CA ASP A 307 -14.64 0.36 -7.96
C ASP A 307 -15.32 -0.21 -6.70
N LEU A 308 -16.36 0.48 -6.24
CA LEU A 308 -17.14 0.07 -5.06
C LEU A 308 -17.84 -1.28 -5.23
N ALA A 309 -18.15 -1.70 -6.46
CA ALA A 309 -18.74 -2.99 -6.73
C ALA A 309 -17.71 -4.13 -6.52
N THR A 310 -16.46 -3.91 -6.92
CA THR A 310 -15.36 -4.84 -6.64
C THR A 310 -15.09 -4.97 -5.14
N TRP A 311 -15.10 -3.86 -4.37
CA TRP A 311 -14.98 -3.91 -2.91
C TRP A 311 -16.12 -4.71 -2.26
N SER A 312 -17.36 -4.50 -2.70
CA SER A 312 -18.52 -5.27 -2.21
C SER A 312 -18.42 -6.75 -2.55
N SER A 313 -17.95 -7.05 -3.75
CA SER A 313 -17.75 -8.43 -4.21
C SER A 313 -16.64 -9.12 -3.43
N MET A 314 -15.53 -8.39 -3.14
CA MET A 314 -14.42 -8.88 -2.33
C MET A 314 -14.87 -9.23 -0.91
N VAL A 315 -15.57 -8.33 -0.22
CA VAL A 315 -16.06 -8.59 1.14
C VAL A 315 -16.99 -9.80 1.17
N SER A 316 -17.92 -9.89 0.22
CA SER A 316 -18.81 -11.05 0.08
C SER A 316 -18.03 -12.33 -0.17
N PHE A 317 -17.01 -12.28 -0.99
CA PHE A 317 -16.14 -13.40 -1.31
C PHE A 317 -15.33 -13.84 -0.07
N LEU A 318 -14.63 -12.90 0.60
CA LEU A 318 -13.83 -13.19 1.80
C LEU A 318 -14.68 -13.78 2.93
N ASN A 319 -15.93 -13.29 3.08
CA ASN A 319 -16.89 -13.88 4.01
C ASN A 319 -17.24 -15.33 3.61
N SER A 320 -17.45 -15.60 2.31
CA SER A 320 -17.80 -16.93 1.79
C SER A 320 -16.72 -18.00 1.97
N ILE A 321 -15.45 -17.58 2.08
CA ILE A 321 -14.29 -18.45 2.34
C ILE A 321 -13.89 -18.47 3.82
N GLY A 322 -14.60 -17.74 4.68
CA GLY A 322 -14.47 -17.82 6.13
C GLY A 322 -13.24 -17.14 6.71
N VAL A 323 -12.65 -16.13 6.02
CA VAL A 323 -11.49 -15.39 6.53
C VAL A 323 -11.87 -14.12 7.30
N LEU A 324 -13.14 -13.68 7.20
CA LEU A 324 -13.61 -12.56 8.01
C LEU A 324 -14.11 -13.06 9.39
N GLU A 325 -13.67 -12.41 10.46
CA GLU A 325 -14.03 -12.75 11.83
C GLU A 325 -15.37 -12.10 12.26
N GLY A 326 -15.81 -11.04 11.54
CA GLY A 326 -17.03 -10.30 11.80
C GLY A 326 -17.62 -9.72 10.53
N ASP A 327 -18.82 -9.14 10.64
CA ASP A 327 -19.48 -8.46 9.53
C ASP A 327 -18.70 -7.20 9.14
N VAL A 328 -18.45 -7.03 7.85
CA VAL A 328 -17.82 -5.85 7.26
C VAL A 328 -18.83 -5.20 6.32
N ASP A 329 -19.13 -3.93 6.55
CA ASP A 329 -19.85 -3.11 5.59
C ASP A 329 -18.87 -2.61 4.52
N PRO A 330 -18.98 -3.07 3.25
CA PRO A 330 -18.07 -2.65 2.20
C PRO A 330 -18.05 -1.13 2.02
N SER A 331 -19.19 -0.44 2.18
CA SER A 331 -19.27 1.02 2.04
C SER A 331 -18.56 1.76 3.17
N ALA A 332 -18.29 1.07 4.27
CA ALA A 332 -17.56 1.65 5.39
C ALA A 332 -16.04 1.59 5.22
N ILE A 333 -15.49 0.66 4.45
CA ILE A 333 -14.05 0.45 4.32
C ILE A 333 -13.44 1.06 3.06
N VAL A 334 -14.24 1.73 2.22
CA VAL A 334 -13.79 2.40 0.99
C VAL A 334 -14.49 3.74 0.82
N SER A 335 -13.78 4.74 0.31
CA SER A 335 -14.33 6.07 0.00
C SER A 335 -13.64 6.67 -1.21
N ASN A 336 -14.43 7.15 -2.17
CA ASN A 336 -13.95 7.93 -3.31
C ASN A 336 -14.01 9.46 -3.07
N GLU A 337 -14.34 9.89 -1.85
CA GLU A 337 -14.40 11.31 -1.50
C GLU A 337 -13.05 12.02 -1.65
N TYR A 338 -11.96 11.26 -1.58
CA TYR A 338 -10.59 11.76 -1.61
C TYR A 338 -9.91 11.57 -2.97
N ALA A 339 -10.51 10.80 -3.88
CA ALA A 339 -10.01 10.61 -5.24
C ALA A 339 -10.33 11.83 -6.12
N SER A 340 -9.53 12.05 -7.17
CA SER A 340 -9.73 13.16 -8.10
C SER A 340 -10.92 12.85 -9.01
N THR A 341 -12.08 13.46 -8.75
CA THR A 341 -13.14 13.47 -9.75
C THR A 341 -12.77 14.52 -10.82
N ALA A 342 -12.29 14.06 -11.95
CA ALA A 342 -12.13 14.91 -13.13
C ALA A 342 -13.51 15.29 -13.68
N ASP A 343 -14.31 16.11 -12.97
CA ASP A 343 -15.48 16.81 -13.51
C ASP A 343 -16.19 17.67 -12.45
N THR A 344 -15.60 18.84 -12.11
CA THR A 344 -16.40 19.96 -11.61
C THR A 344 -16.07 21.29 -12.32
N ALA A 345 -15.34 21.24 -13.44
CA ALA A 345 -14.92 22.45 -14.17
C ALA A 345 -15.77 22.76 -15.42
N SER A 346 -16.91 22.14 -15.66
CA SER A 346 -17.70 22.38 -16.89
C SER A 346 -19.20 22.64 -16.69
N SER A 347 -19.64 23.17 -15.54
CA SER A 347 -21.04 23.61 -15.38
C SER A 347 -21.28 25.00 -14.82
N GLU A 348 -20.33 25.95 -15.04
CA GLU A 348 -20.64 27.38 -14.90
C GLU A 348 -20.00 28.14 -16.05
N SER A 349 -20.69 28.18 -17.18
CA SER A 349 -20.53 29.24 -18.21
C SER A 349 -21.85 29.44 -18.95
#